data_bd187a8f0e2141a0e55608087c0459dd
#
_entry.id   bd187a8f0e2141a0e55608087c0459dd
#
_cell.length_a   1.000
_cell.length_b   1.000
_cell.length_c   1.000
_cell.angle_alpha   90.00
_cell.angle_beta   90.00
_cell.angle_gamma   90.00
#
_symmetry.space_group_name_H-M   'P 1'
#
loop_
_entity.id
_entity.type
_entity.pdbx_description
1 polymer ?
#
loop_
_entity_poly.entity_id
_entity_poly.type
_entity_poly.pdbx_seq_one_letter_code
_entity_poly.pdbx_strand_id
1 'polypeptide(L)'
;MSDRLDGTYTKMLRAILGVSWKERKTNKELYGNLTKITDTVRIRRLKFIGHCWRRKNELINKILTWVPKHGKRKRGRPAINYLDQIRNDTGMSIEELQNTMDDDRDKWRKLVADLRARSK
;
A
#
# COMPACT_ATOMS: atom_id res chain seq x y z
N MET A 1 -8.31 10.04 -0.50
CA MET A 1 -8.68 8.89 -1.38
C MET A 1 -8.84 7.58 -0.60
N SER A 2 -7.98 7.28 0.37
CA SER A 2 -8.07 6.13 1.27
C SER A 2 -9.44 6.04 1.97
N ASP A 3 -9.92 7.14 2.54
CA ASP A 3 -11.17 7.15 3.32
C ASP A 3 -12.40 6.81 2.48
N ARG A 4 -12.40 7.19 1.19
CA ARG A 4 -13.49 6.83 0.27
C ARG A 4 -13.50 5.34 -0.04
N LEU A 5 -12.31 4.73 -0.16
CA LEU A 5 -12.17 3.31 -0.42
C LEU A 5 -12.66 2.49 0.78
N ASP A 6 -12.20 2.84 1.98
CA ASP A 6 -12.64 2.19 3.22
C ASP A 6 -14.13 2.43 3.49
N GLY A 7 -14.65 3.61 3.19
CA GLY A 7 -16.09 3.92 3.30
C GLY A 7 -16.94 3.05 2.36
N THR A 8 -16.50 2.88 1.12
CA THR A 8 -17.21 2.01 0.16
C THR A 8 -17.15 0.54 0.59
N TYR A 9 -15.98 0.08 1.03
CA TYR A 9 -15.80 -1.27 1.53
C TYR A 9 -16.70 -1.54 2.76
N THR A 10 -16.76 -0.59 3.69
CA THR A 10 -17.66 -0.66 4.86
C THR A 10 -19.13 -0.77 4.45
N LYS A 11 -19.57 -0.01 3.45
CA LYS A 11 -20.94 -0.11 2.90
C LYS A 11 -21.22 -1.49 2.34
N MET A 12 -20.28 -2.04 1.56
CA MET A 12 -20.39 -3.39 1.01
C MET A 12 -20.48 -4.46 2.10
N LEU A 13 -19.64 -4.35 3.14
CA LEU A 13 -19.67 -5.27 4.28
C LEU A 13 -21.03 -5.23 5.02
N ARG A 14 -21.58 -4.03 5.24
CA ARG A 14 -22.91 -3.90 5.85
C ARG A 14 -23.99 -4.56 5.01
N ALA A 15 -23.94 -4.40 3.70
CA ALA A 15 -24.89 -5.02 2.78
C ALA A 15 -24.78 -6.56 2.81
N ILE A 16 -23.56 -7.10 2.76
CA ILE A 16 -23.31 -8.55 2.77
C ILE A 16 -23.75 -9.19 4.09
N LEU A 17 -23.48 -8.51 5.22
CA LEU A 17 -23.81 -9.01 6.54
C LEU A 17 -25.27 -8.69 6.96
N GLY A 18 -26.05 -8.03 6.11
CA GLY A 18 -27.42 -7.65 6.38
C GLY A 18 -27.59 -6.65 7.54
N VAL A 19 -26.53 -5.90 7.90
CA VAL A 19 -26.54 -4.99 9.04
C VAL A 19 -27.29 -3.71 8.69
N SER A 20 -28.44 -3.49 9.36
CA SER A 20 -29.24 -2.27 9.19
C SER A 20 -28.64 -1.10 9.99
N TRP A 21 -28.89 0.14 9.52
CA TRP A 21 -28.54 1.35 10.25
C TRP A 21 -29.18 1.44 11.65
N LYS A 22 -30.35 0.79 11.86
CA LYS A 22 -31.03 0.72 13.13
C LYS A 22 -30.24 -0.03 14.21
N GLU A 23 -29.40 -0.98 13.80
CA GLU A 23 -28.62 -1.80 14.74
C GLU A 23 -27.43 -1.05 15.35
N ARG A 24 -27.12 0.15 14.85
CA ARG A 24 -26.02 1.03 15.34
C ARG A 24 -24.68 0.34 15.54
N LYS A 25 -24.40 -0.75 14.80
CA LYS A 25 -23.10 -1.43 14.85
C LYS A 25 -22.00 -0.49 14.42
N THR A 26 -20.96 -0.40 15.24
CA THR A 26 -19.76 0.38 14.95
C THR A 26 -18.93 -0.27 13.83
N ASN A 27 -18.08 0.51 13.17
CA ASN A 27 -17.18 -0.04 12.15
C ASN A 27 -16.21 -1.07 12.75
N LYS A 28 -15.78 -0.87 13.99
CA LYS A 28 -14.90 -1.82 14.71
C LYS A 28 -15.58 -3.19 14.89
N GLU A 29 -16.80 -3.21 15.29
CA GLU A 29 -17.60 -4.44 15.44
C GLU A 29 -17.88 -5.10 14.09
N LEU A 30 -18.15 -4.28 13.06
CA LEU A 30 -18.41 -4.74 11.71
C LEU A 30 -17.17 -5.44 11.09
N TYR A 31 -16.00 -4.84 11.27
CA TYR A 31 -14.75 -5.41 10.75
C TYR A 31 -14.32 -6.66 11.51
N GLY A 32 -14.51 -6.71 12.83
CA GLY A 32 -14.03 -7.82 13.65
C GLY A 32 -12.55 -8.10 13.37
N ASN A 33 -12.27 -9.27 12.80
CA ASN A 33 -10.91 -9.68 12.42
C ASN A 33 -10.50 -9.27 10.98
N LEU A 34 -11.39 -8.63 10.22
CA LEU A 34 -11.10 -8.20 8.86
C LEU A 34 -10.23 -6.95 8.86
N THR A 35 -9.27 -6.91 7.93
CA THR A 35 -8.43 -5.73 7.71
C THR A 35 -9.13 -4.75 6.76
N LYS A 36 -8.84 -3.46 6.92
CA LYS A 36 -9.30 -2.44 5.99
C LYS A 36 -8.77 -2.71 4.59
N ILE A 37 -9.53 -2.30 3.58
CA ILE A 37 -9.11 -2.49 2.18
C ILE A 37 -7.84 -1.71 1.86
N THR A 38 -7.68 -0.50 2.41
CA THR A 38 -6.48 0.33 2.25
C THR A 38 -5.23 -0.36 2.78
N ASP A 39 -5.31 -1.03 3.93
CA ASP A 39 -4.19 -1.80 4.48
C ASP A 39 -3.86 -3.02 3.62
N THR A 40 -4.89 -3.70 3.11
CA THR A 40 -4.69 -4.81 2.17
C THR A 40 -3.98 -4.35 0.91
N VAL A 41 -4.37 -3.22 0.33
CA VAL A 41 -3.73 -2.62 -0.85
C VAL A 41 -2.29 -2.24 -0.54
N ARG A 42 -2.03 -1.60 0.62
CA ARG A 42 -0.68 -1.24 1.07
C ARG A 42 0.23 -2.46 1.16
N ILE A 43 -0.21 -3.53 1.81
CA ILE A 43 0.58 -4.76 1.95
C ILE A 43 0.86 -5.42 0.59
N ARG A 44 -0.13 -5.45 -0.30
CA ARG A 44 0.07 -5.98 -1.67
C ARG A 44 1.08 -5.16 -2.45
N ARG A 45 1.04 -3.83 -2.33
CA ARG A 45 2.00 -2.91 -2.96
C ARG A 45 3.42 -3.16 -2.47
N LEU A 46 3.61 -3.32 -1.15
CA LEU A 46 4.91 -3.62 -0.57
C LEU A 46 5.46 -4.98 -1.01
N LYS A 47 4.62 -6.00 -1.07
CA LYS A 47 5.03 -7.31 -1.62
C LYS A 47 5.44 -7.21 -3.08
N PHE A 48 4.68 -6.48 -3.88
CA PHE A 48 4.94 -6.30 -5.30
C PHE A 48 6.25 -5.56 -5.56
N ILE A 49 6.51 -4.44 -4.87
CA ILE A 49 7.75 -3.69 -5.08
C ILE A 49 8.97 -4.51 -4.71
N GLY A 50 8.95 -5.25 -3.60
CA GLY A 50 10.07 -6.13 -3.23
C GLY A 50 10.33 -7.23 -4.27
N HIS A 51 9.27 -7.72 -4.94
CA HIS A 51 9.42 -8.65 -6.06
C HIS A 51 10.06 -7.99 -7.28
N CYS A 52 9.56 -6.82 -7.68
CA CYS A 52 10.06 -6.08 -8.84
C CYS A 52 11.50 -5.58 -8.63
N TRP A 53 11.84 -5.15 -7.41
CA TRP A 53 13.17 -4.63 -7.08
C TRP A 53 14.26 -5.69 -7.25
N ARG A 54 14.01 -6.92 -6.84
CA ARG A 54 14.97 -8.03 -6.98
C ARG A 54 15.22 -8.47 -8.42
N ARG A 55 14.35 -8.08 -9.35
CA ARG A 55 14.49 -8.38 -10.79
C ARG A 55 15.27 -7.27 -11.52
N LYS A 56 16.49 -7.01 -11.08
CA LYS A 56 17.32 -5.87 -11.53
C LYS A 56 17.52 -5.79 -13.05
N ASN A 57 17.57 -6.92 -13.73
CA ASN A 57 17.81 -6.99 -15.18
C ASN A 57 16.54 -6.93 -16.03
N GLU A 58 15.36 -6.96 -15.41
CA GLU A 58 14.09 -6.94 -16.12
C GLU A 58 13.59 -5.51 -16.33
N LEU A 59 12.79 -5.34 -17.38
CA LEU A 59 12.13 -4.08 -17.72
C LEU A 59 11.32 -3.49 -16.54
N ILE A 60 10.71 -4.36 -15.74
CA ILE A 60 9.89 -3.95 -14.60
C ILE A 60 10.67 -3.14 -13.56
N ASN A 61 11.92 -3.53 -13.28
CA ASN A 61 12.77 -2.75 -12.36
C ASN A 61 13.12 -1.38 -12.94
N LYS A 62 13.42 -1.31 -14.24
CA LYS A 62 13.69 -0.07 -14.95
C LYS A 62 12.50 0.89 -14.93
N ILE A 63 11.29 0.37 -15.07
CA ILE A 63 10.05 1.16 -15.05
C ILE A 63 9.78 1.75 -13.65
N LEU A 64 10.11 1.04 -12.57
CA LEU A 64 9.91 1.54 -11.20
C LEU A 64 10.64 2.85 -10.91
N THR A 65 11.84 2.99 -11.49
CA THR A 65 12.71 4.17 -11.30
C THR A 65 12.69 5.12 -12.49
N TRP A 66 11.89 4.80 -13.52
CA TRP A 66 11.87 5.56 -14.75
C TRP A 66 11.25 6.95 -14.56
N VAL A 67 11.97 7.95 -15.02
CA VAL A 67 11.52 9.34 -15.10
C VAL A 67 11.64 9.80 -16.55
N PRO A 68 10.60 10.42 -17.15
CA PRO A 68 10.69 10.94 -18.51
C PRO A 68 11.82 11.95 -18.66
N LYS A 69 12.72 11.75 -19.62
CA LYS A 69 13.85 12.65 -19.87
C LYS A 69 13.42 13.98 -20.51
N HIS A 70 12.32 13.98 -21.24
CA HIS A 70 11.84 15.10 -22.01
C HIS A 70 10.38 15.43 -21.64
N GLY A 71 10.12 16.72 -21.51
CA GLY A 71 8.82 17.26 -21.20
C GLY A 71 8.67 17.71 -19.75
N LYS A 72 8.36 19.01 -19.59
CA LYS A 72 7.95 19.54 -18.28
C LYS A 72 6.48 19.23 -18.07
N ARG A 73 6.16 18.68 -16.93
CA ARG A 73 4.76 18.48 -16.52
C ARG A 73 4.06 19.83 -16.42
N LYS A 74 2.83 19.91 -16.92
CA LYS A 74 2.00 21.10 -16.76
C LYS A 74 1.78 21.40 -15.27
N ARG A 75 1.59 22.68 -14.94
CA ARG A 75 1.25 23.14 -13.59
C ARG A 75 0.01 22.37 -13.09
N GLY A 76 0.06 21.84 -11.90
CA GLY A 76 -1.03 21.08 -11.31
C GLY A 76 -0.62 20.43 -10.00
N ARG A 77 -1.47 19.51 -9.49
CA ARG A 77 -1.18 18.75 -8.28
C ARG A 77 0.15 17.99 -8.41
N PRO A 78 1.04 18.04 -7.37
CA PRO A 78 2.30 17.30 -7.39
C PRO A 78 2.08 15.82 -7.71
N ALA A 79 2.93 15.24 -8.56
CA ALA A 79 2.91 13.81 -8.80
C ALA A 79 3.52 13.08 -7.62
N ILE A 80 2.82 12.10 -7.11
CA ILE A 80 3.39 11.13 -6.19
C ILE A 80 3.92 9.98 -7.03
N ASN A 81 5.24 9.79 -7.04
CA ASN A 81 5.86 8.65 -7.69
C ASN A 81 5.57 7.37 -6.91
N TYR A 82 5.70 6.21 -7.56
CA TYR A 82 5.47 4.94 -6.90
C TYR A 82 6.39 4.72 -5.69
N LEU A 83 7.67 5.10 -5.80
CA LEU A 83 8.63 5.02 -4.69
C LEU A 83 8.27 5.97 -3.54
N ASP A 84 7.78 7.18 -3.84
CA ASP A 84 7.31 8.11 -2.80
C ASP A 84 6.12 7.53 -2.03
N GLN A 85 5.23 6.82 -2.72
CA GLN A 85 4.12 6.15 -2.07
C GLN A 85 4.59 5.01 -1.15
N ILE A 86 5.60 4.24 -1.56
CA ILE A 86 6.20 3.20 -0.70
C ILE A 86 6.88 3.81 0.52
N ARG A 87 7.58 4.92 0.34
CA ARG A 87 8.18 5.69 1.44
C ARG A 87 7.11 6.14 2.44
N ASN A 88 6.00 6.66 1.95
CA ASN A 88 4.88 7.05 2.81
C ASN A 88 4.24 5.86 3.53
N ASP A 89 4.15 4.72 2.86
CA ASP A 89 3.57 3.49 3.43
C ASP A 89 4.46 2.88 4.53
N THR A 90 5.77 3.03 4.45
CA THR A 90 6.75 2.43 5.37
C THR A 90 7.30 3.41 6.42
N GLY A 91 7.31 4.70 6.10
CA GLY A 91 7.99 5.73 6.90
C GLY A 91 9.52 5.71 6.80
N MET A 92 10.08 4.92 5.88
CA MET A 92 11.52 4.76 5.67
C MET A 92 12.03 5.68 4.57
N SER A 93 13.33 6.02 4.59
CA SER A 93 13.98 6.71 3.50
C SER A 93 14.12 5.80 2.26
N ILE A 94 14.34 6.39 1.08
CA ILE A 94 14.52 5.61 -0.16
C ILE A 94 15.75 4.71 -0.06
N GLU A 95 16.83 5.21 0.53
CA GLU A 95 18.08 4.47 0.72
C GLU A 95 17.91 3.26 1.65
N GLU A 96 17.22 3.44 2.77
CA GLU A 96 16.89 2.34 3.70
C GLU A 96 16.01 1.28 3.04
N LEU A 97 15.02 1.71 2.25
CA LEU A 97 14.16 0.80 1.49
C LEU A 97 14.96 -0.02 0.48
N GLN A 98 15.84 0.63 -0.27
CA GLN A 98 16.70 -0.03 -1.26
C GLN A 98 17.61 -1.06 -0.58
N ASN A 99 18.29 -0.66 0.49
CA ASN A 99 19.16 -1.55 1.25
C ASN A 99 18.39 -2.76 1.82
N THR A 100 17.19 -2.53 2.36
CA THR A 100 16.38 -3.62 2.92
C THR A 100 15.86 -4.57 1.84
N MET A 101 15.55 -4.06 0.64
CA MET A 101 15.11 -4.88 -0.49
C MET A 101 16.26 -5.64 -1.16
N ASP A 102 17.48 -5.07 -1.14
CA ASP A 102 18.69 -5.67 -1.73
C ASP A 102 19.30 -6.75 -0.83
N ASP A 103 19.30 -6.52 0.48
CA ASP A 103 20.07 -7.29 1.45
C ASP A 103 19.51 -8.70 1.62
N ASP A 104 18.22 -8.84 1.93
CA ASP A 104 17.61 -10.15 2.16
C ASP A 104 16.09 -10.13 1.94
N ARG A 105 15.63 -11.13 1.21
CA ARG A 105 14.20 -11.38 1.02
C ARG A 105 13.43 -11.56 2.34
N ASP A 106 14.07 -12.16 3.33
CA ASP A 106 13.43 -12.44 4.62
C ASP A 106 13.33 -11.21 5.49
N LYS A 107 14.30 -10.29 5.44
CA LYS A 107 14.19 -8.97 6.08
C LYS A 107 13.01 -8.19 5.54
N TRP A 108 12.85 -8.15 4.21
CA TRP A 108 11.71 -7.50 3.58
C TRP A 108 10.37 -8.14 3.97
N ARG A 109 10.32 -9.48 4.03
CA ARG A 109 9.13 -10.21 4.49
C ARG A 109 8.75 -9.88 5.92
N LYS A 110 9.73 -9.83 6.83
CA LYS A 110 9.53 -9.45 8.24
C LYS A 110 8.96 -8.04 8.34
N LEU A 111 9.55 -7.07 7.65
CA LEU A 111 9.07 -5.69 7.60
C LEU A 111 7.60 -5.60 7.14
N VAL A 112 7.26 -6.31 6.06
CA VAL A 112 5.87 -6.35 5.55
C VAL A 112 4.93 -7.03 6.54
N ALA A 113 5.38 -8.07 7.26
CA ALA A 113 4.60 -8.74 8.28
C ALA A 113 4.35 -7.84 9.50
N ASP A 114 5.35 -7.09 9.94
CA ASP A 114 5.26 -6.14 11.05
C ASP A 114 4.30 -5.00 10.72
N LEU A 115 4.37 -4.45 9.51
CA LEU A 115 3.43 -3.43 9.05
C LEU A 115 1.99 -3.96 8.98
N ARG A 116 1.81 -5.22 8.62
CA ARG A 116 0.51 -5.89 8.65
C ARG A 116 -0.03 -6.05 10.07
N ALA A 117 0.83 -6.39 11.03
CA ALA A 117 0.45 -6.54 12.42
C ALA A 117 0.01 -5.21 13.06
N ARG A 118 0.68 -4.10 12.70
CA ARG A 118 0.33 -2.75 13.16
C ARG A 118 -0.99 -2.23 12.59
N SER A 119 -1.46 -2.80 11.49
CA SER A 119 -2.71 -2.40 10.83
C SER A 119 -3.96 -3.09 11.38
N LYS A 120 -3.80 -4.00 12.34
CA LYS A 120 -4.90 -4.65 13.07
C LYS A 120 -5.22 -3.90 14.35
#